data_c067e78633ce9d91b2e6d3a07d812c6f
#
_entry.id   c067e78633ce9d91b2e6d3a07d812c6f
#
_cell.length_a   1.000
_cell.length_b   1.000
_cell.length_c   1.000
_cell.angle_alpha   90.00
_cell.angle_beta   90.00
_cell.angle_gamma   90.00
#
_symmetry.space_group_name_H-M   'P 1'
#
loop_
_entity.id
_entity.type
_entity.pdbx_description
1 polymer ?
#
loop_
_entity_poly.entity_id
_entity_poly.type
_entity_poly.pdbx_seq_one_letter_code
_entity_poly.pdbx_strand_id
1 'polypeptide(L)'
;MTQVAVPSAERPLRVGVVGVGVMGSNHARVFVGLPGIELVGVADPDRKQADFVARTLGCAAVADVGELLDLKVDAITIAAPTHLHRDIALACIARGVHIMVEKPIASSVEEGNEIINAARRGDLNGRSRRTIQSRG
;
A
#
# COMPACT_ATOMS: atom_id res chain seq x y z
N MET A 1 -19.61 -1.31 -8.48
CA MET A 1 -18.90 -0.09 -8.16
C MET A 1 -17.95 -0.29 -7.01
N THR A 2 -16.80 0.33 -7.09
CA THR A 2 -15.80 0.23 -6.03
C THR A 2 -16.29 0.89 -4.75
N GLN A 3 -16.15 0.18 -3.67
CA GLN A 3 -16.51 0.68 -2.36
C GLN A 3 -15.24 1.07 -1.63
N VAL A 4 -14.77 2.27 -1.90
CA VAL A 4 -13.66 2.85 -1.16
C VAL A 4 -14.25 3.68 -0.04
N ALA A 5 -13.73 3.49 1.18
CA ALA A 5 -14.19 4.32 2.28
C ALA A 5 -13.89 5.78 1.97
N VAL A 6 -14.90 6.63 2.08
CA VAL A 6 -14.71 8.06 1.87
C VAL A 6 -14.04 8.63 3.12
N PRO A 7 -12.89 9.31 2.99
CA PRO A 7 -12.24 9.90 4.15
C PRO A 7 -13.14 10.93 4.82
N SER A 8 -13.16 10.89 6.14
CA SER A 8 -13.89 11.85 6.94
C SER A 8 -13.18 12.07 8.25
N ALA A 9 -13.60 13.07 9.02
CA ALA A 9 -13.06 13.32 10.35
C ALA A 9 -13.34 12.17 11.29
N GLU A 10 -14.48 11.48 11.11
CA GLU A 10 -14.91 10.39 11.97
C GLU A 10 -14.30 9.06 11.54
N ARG A 11 -14.00 8.92 10.26
CA ARG A 11 -13.46 7.68 9.72
C ARG A 11 -12.40 8.00 8.67
N PRO A 12 -11.17 8.28 9.12
CA PRO A 12 -10.08 8.51 8.16
C PRO A 12 -9.76 7.24 7.38
N LEU A 13 -9.30 7.43 6.15
CA LEU A 13 -8.77 6.34 5.34
C LEU A 13 -7.40 5.96 5.92
N ARG A 14 -7.24 4.69 6.26
CA ARG A 14 -6.03 4.18 6.89
C ARG A 14 -5.08 3.68 5.80
N VAL A 15 -3.91 4.28 5.71
CA VAL A 15 -2.95 3.94 4.65
C VAL A 15 -1.61 3.51 5.21
N GLY A 16 -0.91 2.70 4.43
CA GLY A 16 0.45 2.30 4.72
C GLY A 16 1.33 2.46 3.49
N VAL A 17 2.64 2.49 3.71
CA VAL A 17 3.62 2.58 2.64
C VAL A 17 4.62 1.43 2.78
N VAL A 18 4.82 0.67 1.70
CA VAL A 18 5.84 -0.37 1.63
C VAL A 18 7.02 0.15 0.83
N GLY A 19 8.16 0.20 1.47
CA GLY A 19 9.37 0.77 0.90
C GLY A 19 9.49 2.24 1.24
N VAL A 20 10.47 2.60 2.06
CA VAL A 20 10.66 4.00 2.49
C VAL A 20 12.03 4.53 2.10
N GLY A 21 12.43 4.23 0.87
CA GLY A 21 13.50 4.98 0.22
C GLY A 21 13.01 6.39 -0.10
N VAL A 22 13.60 7.04 -1.10
CA VAL A 22 13.26 8.42 -1.43
C VAL A 22 11.78 8.57 -1.79
N MET A 23 11.28 7.73 -2.71
CA MET A 23 9.92 7.84 -3.19
C MET A 23 8.90 7.49 -2.10
N GLY A 24 9.11 6.37 -1.40
CA GLY A 24 8.20 5.96 -0.35
C GLY A 24 8.14 6.93 0.80
N SER A 25 9.28 7.50 1.19
CA SER A 25 9.32 8.52 2.23
C SER A 25 8.54 9.77 1.82
N ASN A 26 8.63 10.15 0.54
CA ASN A 26 7.87 11.28 0.03
C ASN A 26 6.36 11.01 0.06
N HIS A 27 5.93 9.81 -0.35
CA HIS A 27 4.53 9.42 -0.26
C HIS A 27 4.03 9.46 1.17
N ALA A 28 4.81 8.92 2.10
CA ALA A 28 4.41 8.90 3.50
C ALA A 28 4.26 10.32 4.05
N ARG A 29 5.16 11.22 3.69
CA ARG A 29 5.11 12.60 4.12
C ARG A 29 3.88 13.31 3.59
N VAL A 30 3.53 13.06 2.33
CA VAL A 30 2.34 13.66 1.72
C VAL A 30 1.08 13.17 2.43
N PHE A 31 0.98 11.88 2.74
CA PHE A 31 -0.20 11.34 3.41
C PHE A 31 -0.43 11.98 4.78
N VAL A 32 0.62 12.23 5.53
CA VAL A 32 0.48 12.86 6.86
C VAL A 32 -0.16 14.24 6.75
N GLY A 33 0.09 14.95 5.66
CA GLY A 33 -0.45 16.29 5.47
C GLY A 33 -1.86 16.33 4.86
N LEU A 34 -2.44 15.19 4.48
CA LEU A 34 -3.75 15.18 3.82
C LEU A 34 -4.87 14.98 4.82
N PRO A 35 -5.91 15.85 4.80
CA PRO A 35 -7.07 15.67 5.69
C PRO A 35 -7.80 14.38 5.32
N GLY A 36 -8.30 13.69 6.35
CA GLY A 36 -9.05 12.46 6.15
C GLY A 36 -8.19 11.23 5.86
N ILE A 37 -6.86 11.37 5.90
CA ILE A 37 -5.93 10.26 5.71
C ILE A 37 -5.15 10.04 7.00
N GLU A 38 -5.09 8.80 7.44
CA GLU A 38 -4.24 8.42 8.58
C GLU A 38 -3.12 7.53 8.06
N LEU A 39 -1.87 7.98 8.19
CA LEU A 39 -0.72 7.13 7.91
C LEU A 39 -0.53 6.20 9.09
N VAL A 40 -0.86 4.92 8.90
CA VAL A 40 -0.84 3.92 9.97
C VAL A 40 0.57 3.40 10.22
N GLY A 41 1.31 3.15 9.15
CA GLY A 41 2.64 2.60 9.29
C GLY A 41 3.41 2.57 7.99
N VAL A 42 4.69 2.28 8.13
CA VAL A 42 5.61 2.09 7.01
C VAL A 42 6.34 0.76 7.18
N ALA A 43 6.62 0.09 6.08
CA ALA A 43 7.31 -1.19 6.07
C ALA A 43 8.56 -1.11 5.23
N ASP A 44 9.68 -1.59 5.77
CA ASP A 44 10.94 -1.67 5.04
C ASP A 44 11.84 -2.69 5.73
N PRO A 45 12.53 -3.57 4.99
CA PRO A 45 13.48 -4.49 5.62
C PRO A 45 14.67 -3.77 6.27
N ASP A 46 14.96 -2.55 5.83
CA ASP A 46 15.94 -1.71 6.50
C ASP A 46 15.31 -1.12 7.75
N ARG A 47 15.55 -1.75 8.88
CA ARG A 47 14.92 -1.38 10.15
C ARG A 47 15.23 0.04 10.57
N LYS A 48 16.45 0.48 10.34
CA LYS A 48 16.85 1.84 10.72
C LYS A 48 16.08 2.88 9.92
N GLN A 49 15.92 2.64 8.63
CA GLN A 49 15.19 3.55 7.76
C GLN A 49 13.71 3.59 8.13
N ALA A 50 13.10 2.41 8.35
CA ALA A 50 11.70 2.34 8.75
C ALA A 50 11.47 3.07 10.07
N ASP A 51 12.33 2.84 11.06
CA ASP A 51 12.21 3.48 12.37
C ASP A 51 12.37 4.99 12.25
N PHE A 52 13.31 5.46 11.45
CA PHE A 52 13.54 6.88 11.27
C PHE A 52 12.30 7.57 10.68
N VAL A 53 11.77 7.02 9.59
CA VAL A 53 10.60 7.60 8.91
C VAL A 53 9.39 7.55 9.84
N ALA A 54 9.16 6.42 10.49
CA ALA A 54 8.01 6.25 11.38
C ALA A 54 8.05 7.21 12.55
N ARG A 55 9.22 7.39 13.15
CA ARG A 55 9.38 8.32 14.28
C ARG A 55 9.17 9.75 13.84
N THR A 56 9.69 10.10 12.67
CA THR A 56 9.55 11.45 12.13
C THR A 56 8.10 11.79 11.85
N LEU A 57 7.33 10.83 11.33
CA LEU A 57 5.95 11.06 10.89
C LEU A 57 4.88 10.63 11.89
N GLY A 58 5.29 9.96 12.97
CA GLY A 58 4.34 9.57 14.02
C GLY A 58 3.50 8.35 13.66
N CYS A 59 4.08 7.34 13.04
CA CYS A 59 3.39 6.11 12.69
C CYS A 59 4.20 4.89 13.11
N ALA A 60 3.68 3.69 12.83
CA ALA A 60 4.35 2.45 13.17
C ALA A 60 5.42 2.10 12.12
N ALA A 61 6.48 1.44 12.58
CA ALA A 61 7.49 0.86 11.70
C ALA A 61 7.39 -0.65 11.78
N VAL A 62 7.29 -1.32 10.62
CA VAL A 62 7.22 -2.76 10.55
C VAL A 62 8.20 -3.27 9.49
N ALA A 63 8.45 -4.58 9.49
CA ALA A 63 9.48 -5.16 8.63
C ALA A 63 8.99 -5.46 7.22
N ASP A 64 7.72 -5.84 7.07
CA ASP A 64 7.20 -6.31 5.80
C ASP A 64 5.70 -5.99 5.62
N VAL A 65 5.20 -6.30 4.42
CA VAL A 65 3.80 -6.03 4.08
C VAL A 65 2.83 -6.82 4.97
N GLY A 66 3.19 -8.03 5.36
CA GLY A 66 2.31 -8.84 6.22
C GLY A 66 2.04 -8.15 7.55
N GLU A 67 3.08 -7.64 8.18
CA GLU A 67 2.93 -6.90 9.43
C GLU A 67 2.14 -5.62 9.23
N LEU A 68 2.34 -4.94 8.09
CA LEU A 68 1.60 -3.73 7.80
C LEU A 68 0.10 -4.03 7.61
N LEU A 69 -0.22 -5.12 6.92
CA LEU A 69 -1.61 -5.55 6.73
C LEU A 69 -2.29 -5.89 8.07
N ASP A 70 -1.54 -6.41 9.02
CA ASP A 70 -2.07 -6.72 10.35
C ASP A 70 -2.49 -5.47 11.12
N LEU A 71 -2.04 -4.29 10.71
CA LEU A 71 -2.47 -3.02 11.30
C LEU A 71 -3.81 -2.53 10.77
N LYS A 72 -4.46 -3.30 9.90
CA LYS A 72 -5.80 -3.03 9.37
C LYS A 72 -5.85 -1.74 8.56
N VAL A 73 -5.06 -1.72 7.50
CA VAL A 73 -5.05 -0.61 6.55
C VAL A 73 -6.12 -0.81 5.48
N ASP A 74 -6.58 0.30 4.91
CA ASP A 74 -7.52 0.29 3.78
C ASP A 74 -6.81 0.29 2.44
N ALA A 75 -5.65 0.91 2.39
CA ALA A 75 -4.87 1.04 1.16
C ALA A 75 -3.37 1.03 1.46
N ILE A 76 -2.60 0.57 0.51
CA ILE A 76 -1.14 0.53 0.60
C ILE A 76 -0.53 1.11 -0.67
N THR A 77 0.46 1.97 -0.49
CA THR A 77 1.32 2.43 -1.57
C THR A 77 2.56 1.56 -1.62
N ILE A 78 2.86 0.99 -2.77
CA ILE A 78 4.01 0.12 -2.96
C ILE A 78 5.11 0.91 -3.65
N ALA A 79 6.15 1.24 -2.91
CA ALA A 79 7.32 1.98 -3.38
C ALA A 79 8.60 1.16 -3.21
N ALA A 80 8.46 -0.14 -3.05
CA ALA A 80 9.56 -1.09 -2.99
C ALA A 80 10.15 -1.31 -4.39
N PRO A 81 11.34 -1.94 -4.50
CA PRO A 81 11.90 -2.28 -5.82
C PRO A 81 10.93 -3.09 -6.67
N THR A 82 10.96 -2.87 -7.98
CA THR A 82 9.99 -3.44 -8.92
C THR A 82 9.87 -4.97 -8.82
N HIS A 83 10.98 -5.67 -8.60
CA HIS A 83 10.97 -7.13 -8.53
C HIS A 83 10.17 -7.67 -7.33
N LEU A 84 9.81 -6.82 -6.39
CA LEU A 84 9.01 -7.19 -5.23
C LEU A 84 7.54 -6.82 -5.39
N HIS A 85 7.18 -6.06 -6.41
CA HIS A 85 5.82 -5.52 -6.56
C HIS A 85 4.77 -6.63 -6.62
N ARG A 86 5.02 -7.71 -7.38
CA ARG A 86 4.04 -8.77 -7.53
C ARG A 86 3.66 -9.40 -6.19
N ASP A 87 4.64 -9.83 -5.42
CA ASP A 87 4.35 -10.53 -4.17
C ASP A 87 3.65 -9.61 -3.17
N ILE A 88 4.10 -8.36 -3.10
CA ILE A 88 3.47 -7.38 -2.19
C ILE A 88 2.03 -7.11 -2.64
N ALA A 89 1.82 -6.88 -3.94
CA ALA A 89 0.49 -6.59 -4.47
C ALA A 89 -0.47 -7.75 -4.23
N LEU A 90 -0.03 -8.99 -4.48
CA LEU A 90 -0.87 -10.16 -4.27
C LEU A 90 -1.25 -10.33 -2.81
N ALA A 91 -0.33 -10.05 -1.88
CA ALA A 91 -0.64 -10.10 -0.46
C ALA A 91 -1.71 -9.07 -0.08
N CYS A 92 -1.63 -7.86 -0.61
CA CYS A 92 -2.63 -6.83 -0.36
C CYS A 92 -3.99 -7.21 -0.92
N ILE A 93 -4.03 -7.68 -2.16
CA ILE A 93 -5.27 -8.07 -2.82
C ILE A 93 -5.95 -9.22 -2.07
N ALA A 94 -5.17 -10.19 -1.59
CA ALA A 94 -5.71 -11.31 -0.82
C ALA A 94 -6.40 -10.86 0.48
N ARG A 95 -5.94 -9.76 1.06
CA ARG A 95 -6.51 -9.21 2.29
C ARG A 95 -7.57 -8.16 2.04
N GLY A 96 -7.88 -7.88 0.79
CA GLY A 96 -8.91 -6.91 0.48
C GLY A 96 -8.46 -5.46 0.54
N VAL A 97 -7.19 -5.20 0.37
CA VAL A 97 -6.60 -3.87 0.50
C VAL A 97 -6.33 -3.28 -0.88
N HIS A 98 -6.72 -2.02 -1.07
CA HIS A 98 -6.44 -1.28 -2.32
C HIS A 98 -4.95 -1.00 -2.44
N ILE A 99 -4.46 -0.96 -3.67
CA ILE A 99 -3.03 -0.72 -3.89
C ILE A 99 -2.80 0.43 -4.87
N MET A 100 -1.71 1.15 -4.63
CA MET A 100 -1.13 2.10 -5.56
C MET A 100 0.32 1.66 -5.79
N VAL A 101 0.69 1.45 -7.04
CA VAL A 101 1.99 0.91 -7.40
C VAL A 101 2.74 1.88 -8.29
N GLU A 102 4.02 2.12 -8.00
CA GLU A 102 4.88 2.89 -8.88
C GLU A 102 5.17 2.11 -10.16
N LYS A 103 5.36 2.81 -11.25
CA LYS A 103 5.75 2.18 -12.52
C LYS A 103 7.21 1.74 -12.47
N PRO A 104 7.53 0.64 -13.13
CA PRO A 104 6.61 -0.31 -13.77
C PRO A 104 5.88 -1.14 -12.72
N ILE A 105 4.66 -1.58 -13.05
CA ILE A 105 3.82 -2.33 -12.09
C ILE A 105 4.50 -3.61 -11.64
N ALA A 106 5.21 -4.26 -12.54
CA ALA A 106 5.89 -5.52 -12.24
C ALA A 106 7.12 -5.66 -13.13
N SER A 107 7.93 -6.68 -12.85
CA SER A 107 9.17 -6.94 -13.60
C SER A 107 8.91 -7.53 -14.97
N SER A 108 7.71 -8.07 -15.21
CA SER A 108 7.37 -8.67 -16.50
C SER A 108 5.87 -8.50 -16.77
N VAL A 109 5.48 -8.71 -18.02
CA VAL A 109 4.07 -8.68 -18.42
C VAL A 109 3.30 -9.78 -17.69
N GLU A 110 3.88 -10.96 -17.55
CA GLU A 110 3.24 -12.06 -16.84
C GLU A 110 2.93 -11.70 -15.39
N GLU A 111 3.88 -11.09 -14.69
CA GLU A 111 3.67 -10.67 -13.31
C GLU A 111 2.59 -9.58 -13.22
N GLY A 112 2.62 -8.63 -14.14
CA GLY A 112 1.60 -7.60 -14.20
C GLY A 112 0.21 -8.18 -14.40
N ASN A 113 0.08 -9.16 -15.28
CA ASN A 113 -1.19 -9.85 -15.52
C ASN A 113 -1.65 -10.63 -14.29
N GLU A 114 -0.74 -11.23 -13.54
CA GLU A 114 -1.10 -11.90 -12.29
C GLU A 114 -1.75 -10.92 -11.30
N ILE A 115 -1.20 -9.73 -11.18
CA ILE A 115 -1.75 -8.70 -10.29
C ILE A 115 -3.14 -8.30 -10.74
N ILE A 116 -3.30 -8.00 -12.02
CA ILE A 116 -4.59 -7.57 -12.58
C ILE A 116 -5.65 -8.66 -12.41
N ASN A 117 -5.29 -9.90 -12.72
CA ASN A 117 -6.22 -11.02 -12.61
C ASN A 117 -6.62 -11.29 -11.16
N ALA A 118 -5.68 -11.16 -10.22
CA ALA A 118 -5.99 -11.33 -8.81
C ALA A 118 -6.99 -10.26 -8.33
N ALA A 119 -6.83 -9.02 -8.77
CA ALA A 119 -7.76 -7.95 -8.42
C ALA A 119 -9.16 -8.24 -8.98
N ARG A 120 -9.25 -8.72 -10.22
CA ARG A 120 -10.53 -9.09 -10.85
C ARG A 120 -11.20 -10.24 -10.13
N ARG A 121 -10.45 -11.27 -9.72
CA ARG A 121 -11.01 -12.39 -8.97
C ARG A 121 -11.60 -11.95 -7.64
N GLY A 122 -10.97 -10.99 -7.00
CA GLY A 122 -11.51 -10.41 -5.77
C GLY A 122 -12.89 -9.82 -5.98
N ASP A 123 -13.09 -9.08 -7.09
CA ASP A 123 -14.40 -8.52 -7.42
C ASP A 123 -15.43 -9.60 -7.70
N LEU A 124 -15.04 -10.63 -8.47
CA LEU A 124 -15.95 -11.71 -8.84
C LEU A 124 -16.41 -12.53 -7.63
N ASN A 125 -15.63 -12.58 -6.58
CA ASN A 125 -15.95 -13.31 -5.36
C ASN A 125 -16.77 -12.48 -4.37
N GLY A 126 -17.30 -11.34 -4.78
CA GLY A 126 -18.14 -10.50 -3.94
C GLY A 126 -17.39 -9.69 -2.90
N ARG A 127 -16.09 -9.62 -3.01
CA ARG A 127 -15.29 -8.77 -2.11
C ARG A 127 -15.34 -7.34 -2.60
N SER A 128 -14.96 -6.41 -1.73
CA SER A 128 -14.80 -5.01 -2.13
C SER A 128 -13.81 -4.94 -3.29
N ARG A 129 -14.13 -4.11 -4.27
CA ARG A 129 -13.26 -3.93 -5.42
C ARG A 129 -11.91 -3.38 -4.99
N ARG A 130 -10.89 -3.86 -5.67
CA ARG A 130 -9.53 -3.39 -5.45
C ARG A 130 -9.17 -2.39 -6.53
N THR A 131 -8.58 -1.30 -6.13
CA THR A 131 -8.08 -0.31 -7.07
C THR A 131 -6.59 -0.53 -7.24
N ILE A 132 -6.16 -0.65 -8.48
CA ILE A 132 -4.75 -0.67 -8.83
C ILE A 132 -4.46 0.62 -9.55
N GLN A 133 -3.57 1.44 -8.99
CA GLN A 133 -3.14 2.66 -9.64
C GLN A 133 -1.64 2.61 -9.82
N SER A 134 -1.19 2.97 -11.01
CA SER A 134 0.22 3.06 -11.34
C SER A 134 0.59 4.52 -11.51
N ARG A 135 1.66 4.94 -10.85
CA ARG A 135 2.20 6.29 -10.96
C ARG A 135 3.56 6.20 -11.62
N GLY A 136 3.79 7.10 -12.54
CA GLY A 136 5.05 7.12 -13.22
C GLY A 136 5.67 8.48 -13.30
#